data_29e623bde76607a569292fdf94920754
#
_entry.id   29e623bde76607a569292fdf94920754
#
_cell.length_a   1.000
_cell.length_b   1.000
_cell.length_c   1.000
_cell.angle_alpha   90.00
_cell.angle_beta   90.00
_cell.angle_gamma   90.00
#
_symmetry.space_group_name_H-M   'P 1'
#
loop_
_entity.id
_entity.type
_entity.pdbx_description
1 polymer ?
#
loop_
_entity_poly.entity_id
_entity_poly.type
_entity_poly.pdbx_seq_one_letter_code
_entity_poly.pdbx_strand_id
1 'polypeptide(L)'
;MLIKVGDFEFTEVWDGVLYKKLSDYPHITDWEIRNLIDFIEYESVNGRQCEIQCDNEELLKIINKKIMEKDKYVNVSRPALITECTACHYRRGCVTEYVCHTTSPDNAIKIFESGKLL
;
A
#
# COMPACT_ATOMS: atom_id res chain seq x y z
N MET A 1 6.11 1.51 -10.92
CA MET A 1 5.63 0.62 -9.84
C MET A 1 4.56 -0.31 -10.39
N LEU A 2 4.71 -1.59 -10.19
CA LEU A 2 3.71 -2.58 -10.56
C LEU A 2 2.82 -2.87 -9.36
N ILE A 3 1.50 -2.88 -9.58
CA ILE A 3 0.52 -3.25 -8.58
C ILE A 3 -0.11 -4.57 -9.00
N LYS A 4 0.11 -5.62 -8.22
CA LYS A 4 -0.55 -6.91 -8.40
C LYS A 4 -1.68 -7.05 -7.41
N VAL A 5 -2.90 -7.23 -7.93
CA VAL A 5 -4.09 -7.46 -7.10
C VAL A 5 -4.44 -8.93 -7.18
N GLY A 6 -4.64 -9.57 -6.03
CA GLY A 6 -4.93 -11.00 -5.99
C GLY A 6 -5.26 -11.53 -4.60
N ASP A 7 -5.33 -12.85 -4.53
CA ASP A 7 -5.58 -13.59 -3.30
C ASP A 7 -4.25 -13.86 -2.58
N PHE A 8 -3.65 -12.81 -2.08
CA PHE A 8 -2.40 -12.88 -1.31
C PHE A 8 -2.69 -13.07 0.18
N GLU A 9 -1.69 -13.53 0.92
CA GLU A 9 -1.81 -13.71 2.36
C GLU A 9 -1.87 -12.37 3.10
N PHE A 10 -1.11 -11.38 2.63
CA PHE A 10 -1.12 -10.02 3.16
C PHE A 10 -0.71 -9.01 2.07
N THR A 11 -0.97 -7.74 2.34
CA THR A 11 -0.51 -6.65 1.47
C THR A 11 0.93 -6.29 1.82
N GLU A 12 1.80 -6.29 0.82
CA GLU A 12 3.21 -5.94 0.99
C GLU A 12 3.79 -5.28 -0.26
N VAL A 13 4.88 -4.55 -0.08
CA VAL A 13 5.69 -4.00 -1.17
C VAL A 13 7.03 -4.70 -1.17
N TRP A 14 7.40 -5.27 -2.30
CA TRP A 14 8.67 -5.95 -2.48
C TRP A 14 9.21 -5.74 -3.89
N ASP A 15 10.47 -5.32 -3.99
CA ASP A 15 11.21 -5.19 -5.26
C ASP A 15 10.43 -4.43 -6.36
N GLY A 16 9.87 -3.27 -6.01
CA GLY A 16 9.13 -2.41 -6.94
C GLY A 16 7.73 -2.90 -7.28
N VAL A 17 7.22 -3.87 -6.54
CA VAL A 17 5.86 -4.42 -6.73
C VAL A 17 5.05 -4.26 -5.45
N LEU A 18 3.85 -3.71 -5.58
CA LEU A 18 2.83 -3.76 -4.54
C LEU A 18 1.98 -5.00 -4.76
N TYR A 19 2.01 -5.93 -3.81
CA TYR A 19 1.09 -7.06 -3.76
C TYR A 19 -0.10 -6.67 -2.91
N LYS A 20 -1.22 -6.39 -3.54
CA LYS A 20 -2.43 -5.93 -2.86
C LYS A 20 -3.36 -7.10 -2.58
N LYS A 21 -3.49 -7.44 -1.30
CA LYS A 21 -4.51 -8.38 -0.83
C LYS A 21 -5.89 -7.71 -0.84
N LEU A 22 -6.91 -8.43 -1.31
CA LEU A 22 -8.31 -8.05 -1.15
C LEU A 22 -8.92 -8.84 0.01
N SER A 23 -9.82 -8.19 0.74
CA SER A 23 -10.51 -8.81 1.88
C SER A 23 -11.45 -9.93 1.47
N ASP A 24 -12.02 -9.86 0.26
CA ASP A 24 -12.97 -10.84 -0.27
C ASP A 24 -12.74 -11.08 -1.77
N TYR A 25 -11.53 -11.51 -2.12
CA TYR A 25 -11.18 -11.83 -3.52
C TYR A 25 -12.15 -12.87 -4.10
N PRO A 26 -12.69 -12.68 -5.32
CA PRO A 26 -12.34 -11.70 -6.34
C PRO A 26 -13.19 -10.40 -6.30
N HIS A 27 -13.78 -10.07 -5.17
CA HIS A 27 -14.55 -8.84 -4.99
C HIS A 27 -13.67 -7.74 -4.42
N ILE A 28 -13.90 -6.50 -4.85
CA ILE A 28 -13.19 -5.34 -4.36
C ILE A 28 -14.17 -4.33 -3.76
N THR A 29 -13.87 -3.86 -2.56
CA THR A 29 -14.67 -2.86 -1.88
C THR A 29 -14.32 -1.44 -2.35
N ASP A 30 -15.22 -0.49 -2.11
CA ASP A 30 -14.97 0.91 -2.43
C ASP A 30 -13.79 1.48 -1.63
N TRP A 31 -13.60 1.03 -0.40
CA TRP A 31 -12.44 1.38 0.40
C TRP A 31 -11.12 0.87 -0.22
N GLU A 32 -11.11 -0.35 -0.72
CA GLU A 32 -9.93 -0.91 -1.39
C GLU A 32 -9.60 -0.17 -2.70
N ILE A 33 -10.63 0.24 -3.44
CA ILE A 33 -10.45 1.12 -4.60
C ILE A 33 -9.88 2.47 -4.17
N ARG A 34 -10.39 3.08 -3.10
CA ARG A 34 -9.86 4.33 -2.56
C ARG A 34 -8.37 4.19 -2.20
N ASN A 35 -8.00 3.10 -1.56
CA ASN A 35 -6.62 2.78 -1.23
C ASN A 35 -5.72 2.71 -2.47
N LEU A 36 -6.18 2.05 -3.52
CA LEU A 36 -5.44 1.97 -4.78
C LEU A 36 -5.27 3.35 -5.42
N ILE A 37 -6.32 4.15 -5.44
CA ILE A 37 -6.27 5.52 -5.98
C ILE A 37 -5.25 6.36 -5.19
N ASP A 38 -5.30 6.34 -3.88
CA ASP A 38 -4.38 7.09 -3.03
C ASP A 38 -2.93 6.67 -3.26
N PHE A 39 -2.69 5.37 -3.41
CA PHE A 39 -1.35 4.85 -3.71
C PHE A 39 -0.85 5.29 -5.08
N ILE A 40 -1.70 5.21 -6.11
CA ILE A 40 -1.36 5.62 -7.47
C ILE A 40 -1.06 7.12 -7.51
N GLU A 41 -1.87 7.93 -6.86
CA GLU A 41 -1.65 9.38 -6.78
C GLU A 41 -0.35 9.73 -6.05
N TYR A 42 -0.07 9.05 -4.94
CA TYR A 42 1.19 9.21 -4.22
C TYR A 42 2.41 8.89 -5.10
N GLU A 43 2.38 7.77 -5.79
CA GLU A 43 3.44 7.37 -6.72
C GLU A 43 3.60 8.37 -7.88
N SER A 44 2.49 8.85 -8.42
CA SER A 44 2.47 9.84 -9.51
C SER A 44 3.14 11.16 -9.10
N VAL A 45 2.85 11.66 -7.90
CA VAL A 45 3.48 12.86 -7.36
C VAL A 45 4.99 12.69 -7.23
N ASN A 46 5.46 11.50 -6.97
CA ASN A 46 6.89 11.16 -6.89
C ASN A 46 7.51 10.77 -8.24
N GLY A 47 6.81 11.01 -9.35
CA GLY A 47 7.31 10.74 -10.70
C GLY A 47 7.27 9.29 -11.13
N ARG A 48 6.57 8.42 -10.42
CA ARG A 48 6.43 7.00 -10.75
C ARG A 48 5.05 6.71 -11.29
N GLN A 49 5.00 6.00 -12.42
CA GLN A 49 3.75 5.51 -12.99
C GLN A 49 3.44 4.12 -12.42
N CYS A 50 2.16 3.84 -12.26
CA CYS A 50 1.68 2.54 -11.79
C CYS A 50 0.98 1.78 -12.91
N GLU A 51 1.23 0.48 -12.97
CA GLU A 51 0.52 -0.47 -13.79
C GLU A 51 -0.16 -1.50 -12.89
N ILE A 52 -1.42 -1.83 -13.18
CA ILE A 52 -2.19 -2.79 -12.42
C ILE A 52 -2.27 -4.11 -13.17
N GLN A 53 -1.94 -5.19 -12.47
CA GLN A 53 -2.09 -6.55 -12.97
C GLN A 53 -2.98 -7.36 -12.04
N CYS A 54 -3.86 -8.16 -12.63
CA CYS A 54 -4.74 -9.08 -11.92
C CYS A 54 -5.01 -10.30 -12.79
N ASP A 55 -4.89 -11.49 -12.22
CA ASP A 55 -5.15 -12.74 -12.94
C ASP A 55 -6.64 -12.90 -13.30
N ASN A 56 -7.52 -12.30 -12.53
CA ASN A 56 -8.95 -12.27 -12.83
C ASN A 56 -9.26 -11.09 -13.76
N GLU A 57 -9.53 -11.39 -15.03
CA GLU A 57 -9.77 -10.37 -16.06
C GLU A 57 -11.00 -9.50 -15.77
N GLU A 58 -12.07 -10.08 -15.23
CA GLU A 58 -13.28 -9.32 -14.90
C GLU A 58 -13.03 -8.35 -13.75
N LEU A 59 -12.30 -8.81 -12.72
CA LEU A 59 -11.90 -7.94 -11.62
C LEU A 59 -11.01 -6.80 -12.11
N LEU A 60 -10.06 -7.09 -13.00
CA LEU A 60 -9.20 -6.06 -13.58
C LEU A 60 -10.00 -5.00 -14.33
N LYS A 61 -11.01 -5.39 -15.11
CA LYS A 61 -11.91 -4.46 -15.78
C LYS A 61 -12.67 -3.57 -14.79
N ILE A 62 -13.17 -4.17 -13.71
CA ILE A 62 -13.88 -3.44 -12.65
C ILE A 62 -12.94 -2.43 -11.98
N ILE A 63 -11.74 -2.84 -11.65
CA ILE A 63 -10.73 -1.96 -11.01
C ILE A 63 -10.40 -0.78 -11.93
N ASN A 64 -10.09 -1.04 -13.19
CA ASN A 64 -9.75 0.00 -14.15
C ASN A 64 -10.90 1.00 -14.35
N LYS A 65 -12.13 0.50 -14.46
CA LYS A 65 -13.30 1.36 -14.57
C LYS A 65 -13.47 2.26 -13.35
N LYS A 66 -13.34 1.70 -12.15
CA LYS A 66 -13.52 2.43 -10.90
C LYS A 66 -12.40 3.46 -10.68
N ILE A 67 -11.18 3.15 -11.07
CA ILE A 67 -10.06 4.10 -11.00
C ILE A 67 -10.28 5.28 -11.97
N MET A 68 -10.82 5.05 -13.15
CA MET A 68 -11.18 6.13 -14.07
C MET A 68 -12.27 7.04 -13.49
N GLU A 69 -13.14 6.50 -12.65
CA GLU A 69 -14.20 7.22 -11.95
C GLU A 69 -13.76 7.68 -10.53
N LYS A 70 -12.49 7.95 -10.34
CA LYS A 70 -11.87 8.21 -9.02
C LYS A 70 -12.57 9.27 -8.16
N ASP A 71 -13.19 10.26 -8.79
CA ASP A 71 -13.86 11.34 -8.06
C ASP A 71 -15.04 10.84 -7.21
N LYS A 72 -15.63 9.71 -7.57
CA LYS A 72 -16.69 9.06 -6.78
C LYS A 72 -16.17 8.49 -5.45
N TYR A 73 -14.87 8.29 -5.34
CA TYR A 73 -14.25 7.62 -4.18
C TYR A 73 -13.55 8.59 -3.23
N VAL A 74 -13.54 9.88 -3.53
CA VAL A 74 -12.85 10.90 -2.73
C VAL A 74 -13.33 10.92 -1.27
N ASN A 75 -14.61 10.68 -1.05
CA ASN A 75 -15.23 10.70 0.27
C ASN A 75 -15.50 9.32 0.87
N VAL A 76 -14.96 8.27 0.28
CA VAL A 76 -15.08 6.92 0.85
C VAL A 76 -14.30 6.84 2.14
N SER A 77 -15.01 6.62 3.23
CA SER A 77 -14.41 6.52 4.55
C SER A 77 -13.77 5.17 4.79
N ARG A 78 -12.73 5.18 5.61
CA ARG A 78 -12.11 3.95 6.10
C ARG A 78 -13.16 3.15 6.91
N PRO A 79 -13.29 1.83 6.71
CA PRO A 79 -14.16 0.99 7.49
C PRO A 79 -13.86 1.09 9.00
N ALA A 80 -14.89 1.10 9.83
CA ALA A 80 -14.74 1.23 11.29
C ALA A 80 -13.82 0.17 11.89
N LEU A 81 -13.85 -1.05 11.35
CA LEU A 81 -12.98 -2.15 11.79
C LEU A 81 -11.49 -1.87 11.58
N ILE A 82 -11.14 -0.96 10.68
CA ILE A 82 -9.75 -0.60 10.36
C ILE A 82 -9.34 0.69 11.06
N THR A 83 -10.28 1.43 11.65
CA THR A 83 -9.98 2.66 12.40
C THR A 83 -9.31 2.38 13.75
N GLU A 84 -9.50 1.19 14.29
CA GLU A 84 -8.81 0.72 15.49
C GLU A 84 -7.59 -0.11 15.09
N CYS A 85 -6.41 0.39 15.37
CA CYS A 85 -5.17 -0.34 15.17
C CYS A 85 -4.99 -1.37 16.29
N THR A 86 -5.48 -2.59 16.09
CA THR A 86 -5.35 -3.68 17.06
C THR A 86 -3.93 -4.26 17.09
N ALA A 87 -3.14 -4.04 16.04
CA ALA A 87 -1.74 -4.49 15.97
C ALA A 87 -0.79 -3.59 16.76
N CYS A 88 -1.21 -2.38 17.10
CA CYS A 88 -0.40 -1.43 17.85
C CYS A 88 -0.79 -1.48 19.33
N HIS A 89 0.14 -1.92 20.20
CA HIS A 89 -0.06 -1.90 21.65
C HIS A 89 -0.18 -0.49 22.23
N TYR A 90 0.25 0.50 21.47
CA TYR A 90 0.22 1.89 21.86
C TYR A 90 -0.99 2.56 21.22
N ARG A 91 -2.10 2.62 21.95
CA ARG A 91 -3.35 3.24 21.52
C ARG A 91 -3.26 4.77 21.40
N ARG A 92 -2.16 5.28 20.95
CA ARG A 92 -1.87 6.72 20.81
C ARG A 92 -1.87 7.18 19.36
N GLY A 93 -2.84 6.76 18.56
CA GLY A 93 -2.93 7.23 17.18
C GLY A 93 -1.76 6.81 16.28
N CYS A 94 -1.22 5.60 16.48
CA CYS A 94 -0.12 5.05 15.70
C CYS A 94 1.15 5.94 15.73
N VAL A 95 1.52 6.42 16.89
CA VAL A 95 2.79 7.12 17.08
C VAL A 95 3.93 6.13 16.85
N THR A 96 4.75 6.39 15.85
CA THR A 96 5.94 5.58 15.56
C THR A 96 6.97 5.79 16.66
N GLU A 97 7.24 4.76 17.45
CA GLU A 97 8.24 4.81 18.51
C GLU A 97 9.64 4.47 18.00
N TYR A 98 9.70 3.56 17.03
CA TYR A 98 10.94 3.13 16.41
C TYR A 98 10.84 3.13 14.90
N VAL A 99 11.93 3.53 14.26
CA VAL A 99 12.13 3.41 12.82
C VAL A 99 13.23 2.39 12.58
N CYS A 100 12.92 1.35 11.79
CA CYS A 100 13.88 0.32 11.42
C CYS A 100 14.42 0.60 10.02
N HIS A 101 15.74 0.56 9.88
CA HIS A 101 16.42 0.64 8.60
C HIS A 101 17.13 -0.67 8.32
N THR A 102 16.75 -1.36 7.26
CA THR A 102 17.38 -2.60 6.83
C THR A 102 18.47 -2.30 5.81
N THR A 103 19.68 -2.77 6.08
CA THR A 103 20.83 -2.51 5.22
C THR A 103 21.85 -3.66 5.29
N SER A 104 22.86 -3.64 4.40
CA SER A 104 23.98 -4.58 4.47
C SER A 104 24.86 -4.33 5.70
N PRO A 105 25.58 -5.36 6.20
CA PRO A 105 26.52 -5.18 7.33
C PRO A 105 27.55 -4.08 7.09
N ASP A 106 28.11 -3.98 5.90
CA ASP A 106 29.10 -2.96 5.55
C ASP A 106 28.53 -1.54 5.65
N ASN A 107 27.31 -1.36 5.17
CA ASN A 107 26.62 -0.07 5.27
C ASN A 107 26.24 0.24 6.71
N ALA A 108 25.85 -0.76 7.50
CA ALA A 108 25.57 -0.58 8.92
C ALA A 108 26.82 -0.05 9.67
N ILE A 109 28.00 -0.58 9.40
CA ILE A 109 29.25 -0.10 9.96
C ILE A 109 29.48 1.37 9.59
N LYS A 110 29.31 1.74 8.34
CA LYS A 110 29.46 3.13 7.87
C LYS A 110 28.47 4.08 8.57
N ILE A 111 27.23 3.63 8.79
CA ILE A 111 26.22 4.40 9.50
C ILE A 111 26.65 4.63 10.94
N PHE A 112 27.12 3.60 11.65
CA PHE A 112 27.61 3.72 13.01
C PHE A 112 28.84 4.61 13.12
N GLU A 113 29.79 4.50 12.19
CA GLU A 113 31.01 5.33 12.17
C GLU A 113 30.69 6.79 11.86
N SER A 114 29.79 7.07 10.92
CA SER A 114 29.42 8.43 10.50
C SER A 114 28.36 9.08 11.40
N GLY A 115 27.58 8.28 12.11
CA GLY A 115 26.41 8.74 12.86
C GLY A 115 25.26 9.22 11.97
N LYS A 116 25.27 8.89 10.68
CA LYS A 116 24.28 9.34 9.70
C LYS A 116 23.73 8.17 8.90
N LEU A 117 22.42 8.21 8.65
CA LEU A 117 21.77 7.38 7.63
C LEU A 117 22.13 7.92 6.25
N LEU A 118 22.77 7.06 5.47
CA LEU A 118 23.19 7.40 4.13
C LEU A 118 22.18 6.89 3.09
#